data_94247b06a9195853ee795ffc32847e70
#
_entry.id   94247b06a9195853ee795ffc32847e70
#
_cell.length_a   1.000
_cell.length_b   1.000
_cell.length_c   1.000
_cell.angle_alpha   90.00
_cell.angle_beta   90.00
_cell.angle_gamma   90.00
#
_symmetry.space_group_name_H-M   'P 1'
#
loop_
_entity.id
_entity.type
_entity.pdbx_description
1 polymer ?
#
loop_
_entity_poly.entity_id
_entity_poly.type
_entity_poly.pdbx_seq_one_letter_code
_entity_poly.pdbx_strand_id
1 'polypeptide(L)'
;MCIRDSNSILYPNVETGVMEKLLTDGGLKFEFYVDRQNLGEKIVKVNKVSPSGWKITDITLTPYEMIVNEEYDEANTQKGYEQADSIREIWTDADGRILHNKVGSFMIEGYNMSNVTVYYMPTPDEDSNTIIMEYIYQENHTDAEIQDYLEENCVSKQEISLE
;
A
#
# COMPACT_ATOMS: atom_id res chain seq x y z
N MET A 1 -12.43 15.24 -15.57
CA MET A 1 -13.77 15.71 -15.15
C MET A 1 -14.57 14.49 -14.76
N CYS A 2 -14.80 14.27 -13.46
CA CYS A 2 -15.70 13.22 -13.00
C CYS A 2 -17.03 13.87 -12.63
N ILE A 3 -18.07 13.56 -13.38
CA ILE A 3 -19.44 13.94 -13.06
C ILE A 3 -20.06 12.71 -12.39
N ARG A 4 -20.44 12.83 -11.15
CA ARG A 4 -21.21 11.81 -10.44
C ARG A 4 -22.62 12.36 -10.18
N ASP A 5 -23.58 11.87 -10.93
CA ASP A 5 -24.98 12.21 -10.73
C ASP A 5 -25.55 11.30 -9.64
N SER A 6 -26.00 11.88 -8.56
CA SER A 6 -26.76 11.17 -7.52
C SER A 6 -28.20 11.64 -7.55
N ASN A 7 -29.12 10.75 -7.89
CA ASN A 7 -30.56 11.05 -7.92
C ASN A 7 -31.23 10.99 -6.54
N SER A 8 -30.47 10.67 -5.49
CA SER A 8 -31.04 10.59 -4.14
C SER A 8 -29.97 10.64 -3.06
N ILE A 9 -30.31 11.29 -1.98
CA ILE A 9 -29.57 11.22 -0.71
C ILE A 9 -30.39 10.38 0.25
N LEU A 10 -29.77 9.41 0.93
CA LEU A 10 -30.34 8.68 2.03
C LEU A 10 -29.95 9.40 3.33
N TYR A 11 -30.91 9.69 4.18
CA TYR A 11 -30.68 10.25 5.51
C TYR A 11 -31.45 9.44 6.57
N PRO A 12 -30.89 9.30 7.78
CA PRO A 12 -31.61 8.63 8.86
C PRO A 12 -32.76 9.54 9.38
N ASN A 13 -33.98 9.02 9.37
CA ASN A 13 -35.05 9.65 10.07
C ASN A 13 -34.89 9.42 11.58
N VAL A 14 -34.69 10.49 12.33
CA VAL A 14 -34.37 10.45 13.76
C VAL A 14 -35.53 9.88 14.61
N GLU A 15 -36.76 10.02 14.13
CA GLU A 15 -37.97 9.54 14.86
C GLU A 15 -38.23 8.04 14.62
N THR A 16 -37.99 7.57 13.41
CA THR A 16 -38.34 6.19 13.01
C THR A 16 -37.11 5.25 12.93
N GLY A 17 -35.89 5.78 12.89
CA GLY A 17 -34.67 5.02 12.69
C GLY A 17 -34.53 4.42 11.29
N VAL A 18 -35.43 4.75 10.38
CA VAL A 18 -35.43 4.24 9.01
C VAL A 18 -34.68 5.20 8.10
N MET A 19 -33.89 4.64 7.15
CA MET A 19 -33.24 5.45 6.11
C MET A 19 -34.29 5.94 5.11
N GLU A 20 -34.50 7.23 5.05
CA GLU A 20 -35.40 7.86 4.09
C GLU A 20 -34.63 8.41 2.89
N LYS A 21 -35.28 8.37 1.74
CA LYS A 21 -34.75 8.87 0.49
C LYS A 21 -35.26 10.27 0.21
N LEU A 22 -34.37 11.26 0.19
CA LEU A 22 -34.69 12.59 -0.29
C LEU A 22 -34.66 12.55 -1.84
N LEU A 23 -35.82 12.64 -2.45
CA LEU A 23 -35.94 12.82 -3.89
C LEU A 23 -35.83 14.32 -4.20
N THR A 24 -34.75 14.73 -4.83
CA THR A 24 -34.62 16.10 -5.36
C THR A 24 -35.06 16.09 -6.83
N ASP A 25 -36.04 16.91 -7.19
CA ASP A 25 -36.40 17.15 -8.60
C ASP A 25 -35.19 17.74 -9.31
N GLY A 26 -34.58 16.95 -10.22
CA GLY A 26 -33.41 17.37 -11.01
C GLY A 26 -32.05 16.81 -10.53
N GLY A 27 -32.00 16.07 -9.41
CA GLY A 27 -30.76 15.52 -8.89
C GLY A 27 -29.80 16.56 -8.31
N LEU A 28 -28.77 16.09 -7.58
CA LEU A 28 -27.67 16.93 -7.13
C LEU A 28 -26.53 16.82 -8.13
N LYS A 29 -26.21 17.91 -8.80
CA LYS A 29 -25.10 18.01 -9.72
C LYS A 29 -23.93 18.71 -9.04
N PHE A 30 -22.82 17.99 -8.90
CA PHE A 30 -21.57 18.57 -8.42
C PHE A 30 -20.60 18.71 -9.61
N GLU A 31 -20.16 19.92 -9.87
CA GLU A 31 -19.07 20.21 -10.83
C GLU A 31 -17.82 20.52 -10.03
N PHE A 32 -16.78 19.72 -10.24
CA PHE A 32 -15.46 19.98 -9.67
C PHE A 32 -14.51 20.36 -10.81
N TYR A 33 -13.86 21.48 -10.66
CA TYR A 33 -12.71 21.82 -11.47
C TYR A 33 -11.47 21.28 -10.76
N VAL A 34 -10.89 20.22 -11.30
CA VAL A 34 -9.58 19.73 -10.85
C VAL A 34 -8.56 20.35 -11.78
N ASP A 35 -7.83 21.34 -11.30
CA ASP A 35 -6.60 21.75 -11.95
C ASP A 35 -5.63 20.57 -11.88
N ARG A 36 -5.32 20.00 -13.04
CA ARG A 36 -4.29 18.97 -13.15
C ARG A 36 -2.94 19.68 -13.00
N GLN A 37 -2.57 19.97 -11.77
CA GLN A 37 -1.20 20.36 -11.48
C GLN A 37 -0.32 19.17 -11.84
N ASN A 38 0.73 19.43 -12.62
CA ASN A 38 1.77 18.43 -12.84
C ASN A 38 2.53 18.30 -11.53
N LEU A 39 2.11 17.36 -10.69
CA LEU A 39 2.59 17.19 -9.32
C LEU A 39 4.03 16.64 -9.25
N GLY A 40 4.73 16.59 -10.39
CA GLY A 40 6.12 16.13 -10.40
C GLY A 40 6.22 14.64 -10.15
N GLU A 41 5.52 13.83 -10.92
CA GLU A 41 5.69 12.37 -10.90
C GLU A 41 7.15 12.01 -11.24
N LYS A 42 7.75 11.15 -10.42
CA LYS A 42 9.05 10.54 -10.66
C LYS A 42 8.88 9.04 -10.80
N ILE A 43 9.38 8.49 -11.89
CA ILE A 43 9.36 7.04 -12.12
C ILE A 43 10.78 6.49 -11.96
N VAL A 44 10.94 5.58 -11.00
CA VAL A 44 12.20 4.88 -10.73
C VAL A 44 12.11 3.45 -11.26
N LYS A 45 12.95 3.11 -12.23
CA LYS A 45 13.03 1.74 -12.76
C LYS A 45 13.81 0.85 -11.81
N VAL A 46 13.20 -0.26 -11.39
CA VAL A 46 13.75 -1.17 -10.36
C VAL A 46 14.19 -2.51 -10.94
N ASN A 47 13.29 -3.24 -11.60
CA ASN A 47 13.55 -4.55 -12.21
C ASN A 47 14.14 -5.59 -11.24
N LYS A 48 13.66 -5.65 -10.00
CA LYS A 48 14.07 -6.61 -8.97
C LYS A 48 12.98 -7.63 -8.71
N VAL A 49 13.37 -8.90 -8.54
CA VAL A 49 12.46 -10.03 -8.35
C VAL A 49 12.43 -10.44 -6.89
N SER A 50 11.24 -10.64 -6.33
CA SER A 50 11.03 -11.16 -4.98
C SER A 50 11.20 -12.69 -4.93
N PRO A 51 11.38 -13.29 -3.74
CA PRO A 51 11.44 -14.74 -3.59
C PRO A 51 10.20 -15.49 -4.10
N SER A 52 9.02 -14.84 -4.09
CA SER A 52 7.75 -15.42 -4.57
C SER A 52 7.52 -15.26 -6.08
N GLY A 53 8.48 -14.67 -6.82
CA GLY A 53 8.40 -14.49 -8.28
C GLY A 53 7.76 -13.17 -8.72
N TRP A 54 7.28 -12.34 -7.80
CA TRP A 54 6.88 -10.98 -8.13
C TRP A 54 8.09 -10.11 -8.45
N LYS A 55 8.05 -9.44 -9.56
CA LYS A 55 9.10 -8.54 -10.01
C LYS A 55 8.63 -7.11 -9.93
N ILE A 56 9.28 -6.31 -9.11
CA ILE A 56 9.08 -4.86 -9.07
C ILE A 56 9.66 -4.28 -10.35
N THR A 57 8.82 -3.79 -11.24
CA THR A 57 9.23 -3.20 -12.52
C THR A 57 9.65 -1.76 -12.36
N ASP A 58 8.86 -0.99 -11.65
CA ASP A 58 9.14 0.40 -11.34
C ASP A 58 8.34 0.88 -10.13
N ILE A 59 8.77 2.02 -9.60
CA ILE A 59 8.09 2.76 -8.55
C ILE A 59 7.75 4.14 -9.09
N THR A 60 6.48 4.52 -9.02
CA THR A 60 6.01 5.87 -9.32
C THR A 60 5.84 6.66 -8.02
N LEU A 61 6.55 7.77 -7.90
CA LEU A 61 6.45 8.69 -6.77
C LEU A 61 5.68 9.93 -7.18
N THR A 62 4.71 10.31 -6.36
CA THR A 62 4.07 11.62 -6.36
C THR A 62 4.40 12.32 -5.04
N PRO A 63 4.04 13.59 -4.82
CA PRO A 63 4.23 14.24 -3.52
C PRO A 63 3.51 13.57 -2.34
N TYR A 64 2.52 12.72 -2.60
CA TYR A 64 1.62 12.16 -1.56
C TYR A 64 1.66 10.64 -1.46
N GLU A 65 2.06 9.97 -2.54
CA GLU A 65 1.99 8.51 -2.60
C GLU A 65 3.13 7.90 -3.41
N MET A 66 3.46 6.66 -3.05
CA MET A 66 4.33 5.76 -3.79
C MET A 66 3.47 4.61 -4.34
N ILE A 67 3.55 4.38 -5.64
CA ILE A 67 2.89 3.27 -6.33
C ILE A 67 3.97 2.30 -6.78
N VAL A 68 3.87 1.04 -6.37
CA VAL A 68 4.76 -0.04 -6.79
C VAL A 68 4.10 -0.81 -7.92
N ASN A 69 4.76 -0.86 -9.08
CA ASN A 69 4.30 -1.64 -10.22
C ASN A 69 5.05 -2.97 -10.26
N GLU A 70 4.30 -4.05 -10.29
CA GLU A 70 4.83 -5.41 -10.25
C GLU A 70 4.27 -6.25 -11.37
N GLU A 71 5.08 -7.22 -11.82
CA GLU A 71 4.67 -8.29 -12.72
C GLU A 71 5.08 -9.64 -12.12
N TYR A 72 4.24 -10.67 -12.29
CA TYR A 72 4.55 -12.02 -11.82
C TYR A 72 5.35 -12.79 -12.86
N ASP A 73 6.46 -13.40 -12.44
CA ASP A 73 7.29 -14.27 -13.27
C ASP A 73 7.56 -15.59 -12.52
N GLU A 74 6.78 -16.61 -12.86
CA GLU A 74 6.86 -17.94 -12.26
C GLU A 74 8.25 -18.58 -12.40
N ALA A 75 9.00 -18.25 -13.46
CA ALA A 75 10.33 -18.79 -13.71
C ALA A 75 11.37 -18.31 -12.66
N ASN A 76 11.12 -17.22 -12.00
CA ASN A 76 11.99 -16.63 -10.97
C ASN A 76 11.54 -16.95 -9.54
N THR A 77 10.46 -17.72 -9.34
CA THR A 77 9.99 -18.12 -8.01
C THR A 77 11.01 -19.05 -7.36
N GLN A 78 11.41 -18.74 -6.13
CA GLN A 78 12.30 -19.58 -5.34
C GLN A 78 11.57 -20.87 -4.90
N LYS A 79 12.32 -21.98 -4.88
CA LYS A 79 11.77 -23.25 -4.41
C LYS A 79 11.31 -23.13 -2.95
N GLY A 80 10.07 -23.48 -2.70
CA GLY A 80 9.42 -23.38 -1.38
C GLY A 80 8.51 -22.15 -1.26
N TYR A 81 8.52 -21.25 -2.24
CA TYR A 81 7.66 -20.08 -2.32
C TYR A 81 6.91 -20.04 -3.65
N GLU A 82 6.42 -21.21 -4.08
CA GLU A 82 5.70 -21.38 -5.36
C GLU A 82 4.34 -20.69 -5.37
N GLN A 83 3.86 -20.28 -4.19
CA GLN A 83 2.64 -19.49 -4.05
C GLN A 83 3.00 -18.04 -3.74
N ALA A 84 2.47 -17.12 -4.51
CA ALA A 84 2.68 -15.68 -4.29
C ALA A 84 2.30 -15.24 -2.87
N ASP A 85 1.29 -15.90 -2.28
CA ASP A 85 0.77 -15.62 -0.94
C ASP A 85 1.67 -16.13 0.20
N SER A 86 2.73 -16.91 -0.11
CA SER A 86 3.65 -17.44 0.91
C SER A 86 4.73 -16.45 1.35
N ILE A 87 4.72 -15.24 0.80
CA ILE A 87 5.62 -14.14 1.15
C ILE A 87 4.80 -12.88 1.40
N ARG A 88 5.04 -12.24 2.54
CA ARG A 88 4.52 -10.92 2.86
C ARG A 88 5.59 -9.86 2.63
N GLU A 89 5.27 -8.82 1.89
CA GLU A 89 6.14 -7.67 1.71
C GLU A 89 5.86 -6.61 2.76
N ILE A 90 6.90 -6.21 3.48
CA ILE A 90 6.87 -5.10 4.43
C ILE A 90 7.82 -4.02 3.91
N TRP A 91 7.28 -2.84 3.70
CA TRP A 91 8.01 -1.70 3.15
C TRP A 91 8.35 -0.70 4.24
N THR A 92 9.58 -0.22 4.25
CA THR A 92 10.04 0.86 5.15
C THR A 92 10.64 2.00 4.36
N ASP A 93 10.61 3.20 4.95
CA ASP A 93 11.31 4.36 4.45
C ASP A 93 12.81 4.32 4.81
N ALA A 94 13.56 5.34 4.44
CA ALA A 94 15.00 5.45 4.71
C ALA A 94 15.35 5.50 6.21
N ASP A 95 14.41 5.88 7.06
CA ASP A 95 14.56 5.95 8.51
C ASP A 95 14.09 4.64 9.20
N GLY A 96 13.69 3.63 8.44
CA GLY A 96 13.20 2.33 8.93
C GLY A 96 11.74 2.32 9.38
N ARG A 97 10.98 3.39 9.15
CA ARG A 97 9.56 3.47 9.52
C ARG A 97 8.70 2.71 8.50
N ILE A 98 7.74 1.93 9.01
CA ILE A 98 6.82 1.15 8.17
C ILE A 98 5.96 2.06 7.29
N LEU A 99 5.93 1.77 6.01
CA LEU A 99 5.03 2.40 5.05
C LEU A 99 3.66 1.71 5.08
N HIS A 100 2.60 2.50 5.27
CA HIS A 100 1.25 1.96 5.33
C HIS A 100 0.64 1.85 3.93
N ASN A 101 0.29 0.62 3.53
CA ASN A 101 -0.38 0.35 2.26
C ASN A 101 -1.85 0.79 2.33
N LYS A 102 -2.30 1.50 1.31
CA LYS A 102 -3.68 1.92 1.11
C LYS A 102 -4.13 1.58 -0.31
N VAL A 103 -4.71 0.39 -0.47
CA VAL A 103 -5.34 -0.04 -1.75
C VAL A 103 -4.43 0.19 -2.98
N GLY A 104 -3.27 -0.47 -2.99
CA GLY A 104 -2.35 -0.46 -4.15
C GLY A 104 -1.37 0.71 -4.20
N SER A 105 -1.32 1.55 -3.17
CA SER A 105 -0.30 2.59 -3.01
C SER A 105 0.08 2.77 -1.54
N PHE A 106 1.20 3.43 -1.29
CA PHE A 106 1.67 3.80 0.05
C PHE A 106 1.55 5.32 0.22
N MET A 107 0.99 5.76 1.34
CA MET A 107 1.04 7.18 1.73
C MET A 107 2.46 7.51 2.18
N ILE A 108 3.04 8.59 1.63
CA ILE A 108 4.45 8.96 1.90
C ILE A 108 4.61 10.33 2.54
N GLU A 109 3.52 11.01 2.88
CA GLU A 109 3.60 12.30 3.56
C GLU A 109 4.27 12.16 4.94
N GLY A 110 5.37 12.86 5.15
CA GLY A 110 6.15 12.82 6.39
C GLY A 110 7.17 11.67 6.48
N TYR A 111 7.30 10.84 5.44
CA TYR A 111 8.32 9.80 5.36
C TYR A 111 9.59 10.28 4.64
N ASN A 112 10.72 9.66 4.96
CA ASN A 112 11.99 9.92 4.29
C ASN A 112 12.13 9.03 3.05
N MET A 113 11.77 9.57 1.90
CA MET A 113 11.71 8.83 0.63
C MET A 113 13.00 8.92 -0.20
N SER A 114 14.18 9.05 0.42
CA SER A 114 15.47 8.96 -0.30
C SER A 114 15.77 7.55 -0.80
N ASN A 115 15.41 6.55 -0.01
CA ASN A 115 15.34 5.14 -0.38
C ASN A 115 14.17 4.45 0.31
N VAL A 116 13.85 3.25 -0.12
CA VAL A 116 12.93 2.34 0.57
C VAL A 116 13.55 0.97 0.66
N THR A 117 13.21 0.23 1.72
CA THR A 117 13.58 -1.17 1.87
C THR A 117 12.33 -2.01 1.90
N VAL A 118 12.29 -3.06 1.08
CA VAL A 118 11.27 -4.11 1.16
C VAL A 118 11.85 -5.35 1.81
N TYR A 119 11.19 -5.81 2.86
CA TYR A 119 11.49 -7.05 3.57
C TYR A 119 10.51 -8.13 3.13
N TYR A 120 11.02 -9.26 2.69
CA TYR A 120 10.23 -10.42 2.27
C TYR A 120 10.08 -11.38 3.43
N MET A 121 8.93 -11.33 4.10
CA MET A 121 8.63 -12.12 5.29
C MET A 121 7.95 -13.44 4.89
N PRO A 122 8.43 -14.61 5.35
CA PRO A 122 7.80 -15.88 5.05
C PRO A 122 6.45 -15.99 5.77
N THR A 123 5.41 -16.34 5.02
CA THR A 123 4.05 -16.58 5.52
C THR A 123 3.55 -17.93 5.06
N PRO A 124 4.17 -19.06 5.51
CA PRO A 124 3.82 -20.39 5.04
C PRO A 124 2.38 -20.79 5.41
N ASP A 125 1.77 -20.11 6.35
CA ASP A 125 0.40 -20.31 6.81
C ASP A 125 -0.24 -19.00 7.29
N GLU A 126 -1.56 -19.03 7.54
CA GLU A 126 -2.31 -17.85 8.00
C GLU A 126 -1.86 -17.35 9.37
N ASP A 127 -1.45 -18.24 10.26
CA ASP A 127 -0.99 -17.88 11.61
C ASP A 127 0.31 -17.07 11.54
N SER A 128 1.23 -17.45 10.66
CA SER A 128 2.49 -16.72 10.43
C SER A 128 2.26 -15.29 9.98
N ASN A 129 1.32 -15.07 9.07
CA ASN A 129 0.95 -13.71 8.63
C ASN A 129 0.34 -12.89 9.77
N THR A 130 -0.53 -13.50 10.58
CA THR A 130 -1.14 -12.86 11.74
C THR A 130 -0.08 -12.44 12.75
N ILE A 131 0.86 -13.31 13.08
CA ILE A 131 1.97 -13.03 14.02
C ILE A 131 2.80 -11.84 13.55
N ILE A 132 3.19 -11.82 12.27
CA ILE A 132 3.97 -10.71 11.69
C ILE A 132 3.19 -9.40 11.83
N MET A 133 1.92 -9.39 11.44
CA MET A 133 1.10 -8.18 11.47
C MET A 133 0.83 -7.69 12.88
N GLU A 134 0.57 -8.61 13.83
CA GLU A 134 0.41 -8.27 15.24
C GLU A 134 1.69 -7.65 15.81
N TYR A 135 2.86 -8.21 15.49
CA TYR A 135 4.14 -7.67 15.97
C TYR A 135 4.39 -6.26 15.44
N ILE A 136 4.16 -6.04 14.15
CA ILE A 136 4.42 -4.75 13.48
C ILE A 136 3.46 -3.65 13.95
N TYR A 137 2.18 -3.98 14.18
CA TYR A 137 1.14 -2.98 14.48
C TYR A 137 0.72 -2.91 15.95
N GLN A 138 1.37 -3.67 16.85
CA GLN A 138 1.16 -3.49 18.27
C GLN A 138 1.87 -2.22 18.77
N GLU A 139 1.15 -1.42 19.58
CA GLU A 139 1.60 -0.11 20.08
C GLU A 139 2.84 -0.16 21.02
N ASN A 140 3.35 -1.35 21.33
CA ASN A 140 4.39 -1.54 22.33
C ASN A 140 5.81 -1.69 21.77
N HIS A 141 5.97 -1.74 20.45
CA HIS A 141 7.27 -1.87 19.81
C HIS A 141 7.74 -0.54 19.23
N THR A 142 9.00 -0.23 19.44
CA THR A 142 9.67 0.92 18.80
C THR A 142 10.01 0.58 17.34
N ASP A 143 10.21 1.60 16.51
CA ASP A 143 10.64 1.39 15.11
C ASP A 143 11.93 0.57 15.03
N ALA A 144 12.86 0.73 15.99
CA ALA A 144 14.11 -0.02 16.04
C ALA A 144 13.86 -1.53 16.34
N GLU A 145 12.96 -1.85 17.28
CA GLU A 145 12.60 -3.24 17.59
C GLU A 145 11.90 -3.91 16.42
N ILE A 146 11.03 -3.17 15.72
CA ILE A 146 10.36 -3.65 14.51
C ILE A 146 11.40 -3.90 13.41
N GLN A 147 12.34 -2.99 13.23
CA GLN A 147 13.39 -3.15 12.23
C GLN A 147 14.30 -4.36 12.53
N ASP A 148 14.71 -4.55 13.77
CA ASP A 148 15.48 -5.73 14.19
C ASP A 148 14.70 -7.02 13.93
N TYR A 149 13.40 -7.04 14.25
CA TYR A 149 12.53 -8.18 13.96
C TYR A 149 12.45 -8.50 12.45
N LEU A 150 12.30 -7.49 11.61
CA LEU A 150 12.25 -7.65 10.15
C LEU A 150 13.57 -8.20 9.61
N GLU A 151 14.72 -7.67 10.09
CA GLU A 151 16.05 -8.11 9.73
C GLU A 151 16.31 -9.58 10.09
N GLU A 152 15.88 -10.00 11.27
CA GLU A 152 16.13 -11.36 11.79
C GLU A 152 15.23 -12.42 11.14
N ASN A 153 14.02 -12.04 10.69
CA ASN A 153 13.00 -13.00 10.26
C ASN A 153 12.71 -12.97 8.74
N CYS A 154 13.22 -11.98 7.98
CA CYS A 154 13.01 -11.97 6.54
C CYS A 154 13.86 -13.04 5.83
N VAL A 155 13.33 -13.60 4.75
CA VAL A 155 14.10 -14.51 3.86
C VAL A 155 15.07 -13.74 2.97
N SER A 156 14.74 -12.50 2.65
CA SER A 156 15.60 -11.55 1.96
C SER A 156 15.05 -10.13 2.11
N LYS A 157 15.89 -9.16 1.77
CA LYS A 157 15.47 -7.76 1.67
C LYS A 157 16.06 -7.12 0.42
N GLN A 158 15.42 -6.06 -0.04
CA GLN A 158 15.92 -5.25 -1.16
C GLN A 158 15.85 -3.77 -0.78
N GLU A 159 16.98 -3.11 -0.91
CA GLU A 159 17.05 -1.66 -0.79
C GLU A 159 16.96 -1.04 -2.19
N ILE A 160 16.13 -0.02 -2.35
CA ILE A 160 15.81 0.65 -3.61
C ILE A 160 16.04 2.15 -3.41
N SER A 161 17.06 2.71 -4.08
CA SER A 161 17.25 4.16 -4.11
C SER A 161 16.14 4.82 -4.93
N LEU A 162 15.57 5.86 -4.37
CA LEU A 162 14.53 6.65 -5.01
C LEU A 162 15.06 8.02 -5.49
N GLU A 163 16.38 8.24 -5.44
CA GLU A 163 17.03 9.45 -5.92
C GLU A 163 17.23 9.52 -7.45
#